data_9799aa9e3dcaba04fd0f49fb06da7b60
#
_entry.id   9799aa9e3dcaba04fd0f49fb06da7b60
#
_cell.length_a   1.000
_cell.length_b   1.000
_cell.length_c   1.000
_cell.angle_alpha   90.00
_cell.angle_beta   90.00
_cell.angle_gamma   90.00
#
_symmetry.space_group_name_H-M   'P 1'
#
loop_
_entity.id
_entity.type
_entity.pdbx_description
1 polymer ?
#
loop_
_entity_poly.entity_id
_entity_poly.type
_entity_poly.pdbx_seq_one_letter_code
_entity_poly.pdbx_strand_id
1 'polypeptide(L)'
;MDAPPPPALSRILALDVGSKRIGVAVSDPLGITAQGLDTIQRQNKRRDLEALGQVLEKYAVQEIVVGLPLRLSGAEGTQSEKMRRFADDLHTHFGLTVHLWDERWTSTEANRLLRETDLSIKKRGRAVDRMAAVLILQSWMEAHAAR
;
A
#
# COMPACT_ATOMS: atom_id res chain seq x y z
N MET A 1 -8.59 31.74 -25.41
CA MET A 1 -8.36 31.24 -24.04
C MET A 1 -8.10 29.74 -24.08
N ASP A 2 -7.02 29.34 -23.55
CA ASP A 2 -6.69 27.93 -23.55
C ASP A 2 -7.55 27.16 -22.57
N ALA A 3 -7.94 25.95 -22.96
CA ALA A 3 -8.62 25.06 -22.02
C ALA A 3 -7.71 24.76 -20.84
N PRO A 4 -8.23 24.58 -19.62
CA PRO A 4 -7.41 24.18 -18.52
C PRO A 4 -6.75 22.83 -18.84
N PRO A 5 -5.52 22.59 -18.40
CA PRO A 5 -4.90 21.30 -18.64
C PRO A 5 -5.77 20.21 -18.02
N PRO A 6 -5.76 19.00 -18.59
CA PRO A 6 -6.47 17.89 -17.95
C PRO A 6 -5.93 17.69 -16.55
N PRO A 7 -6.76 17.21 -15.62
CA PRO A 7 -6.26 16.93 -14.28
C PRO A 7 -5.04 16.02 -14.39
N ALA A 8 -3.99 16.34 -13.63
CA ALA A 8 -2.79 15.52 -13.61
C ALA A 8 -3.18 14.09 -13.25
N LEU A 9 -2.73 13.14 -14.08
CA LEU A 9 -2.96 11.75 -13.78
C LEU A 9 -2.17 11.42 -12.51
N SER A 10 -2.86 11.02 -11.47
CA SER A 10 -2.26 10.75 -10.19
C SER A 10 -2.16 9.25 -9.96
N ARG A 11 -1.05 8.83 -9.40
CA ARG A 11 -0.86 7.44 -9.01
C ARG A 11 -1.15 7.28 -7.53
N ILE A 12 -1.57 6.09 -7.18
CA ILE A 12 -1.86 5.70 -5.82
C ILE A 12 -0.83 4.68 -5.40
N LEU A 13 -0.27 4.84 -4.21
CA LEU A 13 0.68 3.90 -3.65
C LEU A 13 0.02 3.14 -2.52
N ALA A 14 0.10 1.82 -2.55
CA ALA A 14 -0.40 1.00 -1.45
C ALA A 14 0.76 0.39 -0.70
N LEU A 15 0.62 0.33 0.61
CA LEU A 15 1.65 -0.19 1.51
C LEU A 15 1.08 -1.29 2.38
N ASP A 16 1.81 -2.39 2.46
CA ASP A 16 1.56 -3.45 3.43
C ASP A 16 2.74 -3.44 4.41
N VAL A 17 2.52 -2.86 5.57
CA VAL A 17 3.59 -2.56 6.52
C VAL A 17 3.80 -3.72 7.48
N GLY A 18 4.87 -4.47 7.27
CA GLY A 18 5.28 -5.53 8.18
C GLY A 18 6.29 -5.03 9.19
N SER A 19 6.71 -5.91 10.09
CA SER A 19 7.72 -5.56 11.10
C SER A 19 9.12 -5.40 10.51
N LYS A 20 9.41 -6.12 9.45
CA LYS A 20 10.75 -6.13 8.83
C LYS A 20 10.77 -5.51 7.44
N ARG A 21 9.66 -5.57 6.72
CA ARG A 21 9.58 -5.11 5.34
C ARG A 21 8.27 -4.39 5.09
N ILE A 22 8.29 -3.50 4.13
CA ILE A 22 7.09 -2.83 3.64
C ILE A 22 6.86 -3.31 2.21
N GLY A 23 5.73 -3.97 1.97
CA GLY A 23 5.30 -4.31 0.63
C GLY A 23 4.76 -3.06 -0.04
N VAL A 24 5.10 -2.88 -1.31
CA VAL A 24 4.78 -1.64 -2.04
C VAL A 24 4.15 -1.98 -3.38
N ALA A 25 3.08 -1.29 -3.72
CA ALA A 25 2.46 -1.38 -5.03
C ALA A 25 2.03 0.02 -5.49
N VAL A 26 2.06 0.25 -6.79
CA VAL A 26 1.69 1.53 -7.35
C VAL A 26 0.68 1.32 -8.48
N SER A 27 -0.29 2.22 -8.60
CA SER A 27 -1.23 2.18 -9.71
C SER A 27 -0.59 2.76 -10.96
N ASP A 28 -1.13 2.38 -12.12
CA ASP A 28 -0.82 3.08 -13.37
C ASP A 28 -1.43 4.49 -13.31
N PRO A 29 -1.02 5.40 -14.21
CA PRO A 29 -1.56 6.76 -14.18
C PRO A 29 -3.08 6.84 -14.36
N LEU A 30 -3.68 5.84 -15.00
CA LEU A 30 -5.13 5.82 -15.22
C LEU A 30 -5.90 5.21 -14.05
N GLY A 31 -5.20 4.64 -13.06
CA GLY A 31 -5.85 4.03 -11.91
C GLY A 31 -6.57 2.73 -12.22
N ILE A 32 -6.09 1.99 -13.23
CA ILE A 32 -6.74 0.75 -13.68
C ILE A 32 -6.02 -0.48 -13.14
N THR A 33 -4.69 -0.47 -13.15
CA THR A 33 -3.89 -1.62 -12.76
C THR A 33 -3.00 -1.32 -11.57
N ALA A 34 -2.62 -2.36 -10.84
CA ALA A 34 -1.69 -2.28 -9.72
C ALA A 34 -0.43 -3.05 -10.06
N GLN A 35 0.71 -2.43 -9.84
CA GLN A 35 2.02 -3.03 -10.08
C GLN A 35 2.78 -3.14 -8.78
N GLY A 36 3.28 -4.34 -8.48
CA GLY A 36 4.14 -4.54 -7.31
C GLY A 36 5.53 -3.96 -7.56
N LEU A 37 6.06 -3.31 -6.54
CA LEU A 37 7.41 -2.75 -6.56
C LEU A 37 8.30 -3.53 -5.59
N ASP A 38 9.58 -3.22 -5.59
CA ASP A 38 10.50 -3.85 -4.65
C ASP A 38 10.11 -3.49 -3.22
N THR A 39 10.17 -4.47 -2.33
CA THR A 39 9.89 -4.23 -0.93
C THR A 39 10.96 -3.35 -0.32
N ILE A 40 10.55 -2.57 0.67
CA ILE A 40 11.47 -1.73 1.44
C ILE A 40 11.85 -2.49 2.69
N GLN A 41 13.15 -2.67 2.91
CA GLN A 41 13.65 -3.25 4.14
C GLN A 41 13.62 -2.18 5.23
N ARG A 42 12.92 -2.46 6.32
CA ARG A 42 12.77 -1.48 7.39
C ARG A 42 14.07 -1.34 8.18
N GLN A 43 14.42 -0.11 8.49
CA GLN A 43 15.62 0.21 9.28
C GLN A 43 15.20 1.04 10.49
N ASN A 44 14.89 2.30 10.27
CA ASN A 44 14.36 3.19 11.29
C ASN A 44 13.40 4.17 10.60
N LYS A 45 12.65 4.92 11.39
CA LYS A 45 11.64 5.82 10.87
C LYS A 45 12.17 6.77 9.80
N ARG A 46 13.33 7.39 10.07
CA ARG A 46 13.90 8.36 9.13
C ARG A 46 14.25 7.71 7.79
N ARG A 47 14.92 6.58 7.83
CA ARG A 47 15.34 5.90 6.60
C ARG A 47 14.16 5.30 5.84
N ASP A 48 13.18 4.80 6.58
CA ASP A 48 11.97 4.27 5.96
C ASP A 48 11.21 5.38 5.22
N LEU A 49 11.11 6.57 5.83
CA LEU A 49 10.47 7.71 5.19
C LEU A 49 11.27 8.21 3.99
N GLU A 50 12.62 8.20 4.06
CA GLU A 50 13.45 8.55 2.92
C GLU A 50 13.22 7.60 1.74
N ALA A 51 13.18 6.30 2.01
CA ALA A 51 12.94 5.30 0.95
C ALA A 51 11.56 5.48 0.33
N LEU A 52 10.55 5.71 1.15
CA LEU A 52 9.19 5.96 0.66
C LEU A 52 9.14 7.26 -0.15
N GLY A 53 9.83 8.30 0.30
CA GLY A 53 9.89 9.56 -0.42
C GLY A 53 10.43 9.42 -1.83
N GLN A 54 11.46 8.58 -2.00
CA GLN A 54 12.02 8.31 -3.32
C GLN A 54 11.01 7.63 -4.24
N VAL A 55 10.23 6.69 -3.71
CA VAL A 55 9.19 6.01 -4.48
C VAL A 55 8.08 7.00 -4.85
N LEU A 56 7.64 7.80 -3.91
CA LEU A 56 6.58 8.79 -4.14
C LEU A 56 6.99 9.78 -5.23
N GLU A 57 8.22 10.22 -5.22
CA GLU A 57 8.72 11.16 -6.22
C GLU A 57 8.88 10.48 -7.59
N LYS A 58 9.46 9.29 -7.60
CA LYS A 58 9.71 8.56 -8.85
C LYS A 58 8.43 8.31 -9.64
N TYR A 59 7.34 8.00 -8.94
CA TYR A 59 6.08 7.65 -9.57
C TYR A 59 5.05 8.77 -9.52
N ALA A 60 5.41 9.95 -9.03
CA ALA A 60 4.50 11.09 -8.90
C ALA A 60 3.21 10.70 -8.17
N VAL A 61 3.36 10.06 -7.02
CA VAL A 61 2.25 9.56 -6.22
C VAL A 61 1.56 10.73 -5.50
N GLN A 62 0.24 10.73 -5.49
CA GLN A 62 -0.55 11.76 -4.82
C GLN A 62 -1.42 11.24 -3.68
N GLU A 63 -1.65 9.94 -3.63
CA GLU A 63 -2.42 9.33 -2.55
C GLU A 63 -1.74 8.05 -2.08
N ILE A 64 -1.86 7.77 -0.80
CA ILE A 64 -1.29 6.58 -0.20
C ILE A 64 -2.40 5.78 0.47
N VAL A 65 -2.37 4.46 0.29
CA VAL A 65 -3.29 3.54 0.96
C VAL A 65 -2.47 2.61 1.84
N VAL A 66 -2.77 2.57 3.12
CA VAL A 66 -2.08 1.70 4.08
C VAL A 66 -3.03 0.61 4.53
N GLY A 67 -2.61 -0.64 4.38
CA GLY A 67 -3.39 -1.77 4.86
C GLY A 67 -3.45 -1.78 6.38
N LEU A 68 -4.64 -1.95 6.93
CA LEU A 68 -4.85 -1.98 8.36
C LEU A 68 -5.12 -3.43 8.79
N PRO A 69 -4.21 -4.04 9.55
CA PRO A 69 -4.39 -5.43 9.97
C PRO A 69 -5.38 -5.51 11.13
N LEU A 70 -6.62 -5.87 10.83
CA LEU A 70 -7.63 -6.10 11.84
C LEU A 70 -7.75 -7.59 12.10
N ARG A 71 -8.01 -7.95 13.37
CA ARG A 71 -8.24 -9.33 13.74
C ARG A 71 -9.58 -9.79 13.16
N LEU A 72 -9.76 -11.09 13.04
CA LEU A 72 -11.01 -11.68 12.53
C LEU A 72 -12.23 -11.17 13.32
N SER A 73 -12.06 -10.88 14.61
CA SER A 73 -13.13 -10.33 15.44
C SER A 73 -13.42 -8.86 15.14
N GLY A 74 -12.61 -8.23 14.30
CA GLY A 74 -12.72 -6.80 14.04
C GLY A 74 -12.08 -5.92 15.08
N ALA A 75 -11.53 -6.50 16.14
CA ALA A 75 -10.87 -5.72 17.18
C ALA A 75 -9.54 -5.15 16.70
N GLU A 76 -9.28 -3.89 17.04
CA GLU A 76 -7.99 -3.28 16.78
C GLU A 76 -7.02 -3.69 17.89
N GLY A 77 -5.87 -4.17 17.49
CA GLY A 77 -4.80 -4.48 18.42
C GLY A 77 -3.69 -3.45 18.32
N THR A 78 -2.62 -3.71 19.03
CA THR A 78 -1.43 -2.87 19.03
C THR A 78 -0.90 -2.61 17.62
N GLN A 79 -1.02 -3.60 16.75
CA GLN A 79 -0.54 -3.49 15.37
C GLN A 79 -1.35 -2.46 14.58
N SER A 80 -2.67 -2.42 14.78
CA SER A 80 -3.52 -1.44 14.12
C SER A 80 -3.20 -0.02 14.59
N GLU A 81 -2.93 0.15 15.88
CA GLU A 81 -2.54 1.45 16.41
C GLU A 81 -1.23 1.92 15.80
N LYS A 82 -0.26 1.02 15.64
CA LYS A 82 1.01 1.34 15.00
C LYS A 82 0.80 1.77 13.56
N MET A 83 -0.10 1.11 12.85
CA MET A 83 -0.40 1.46 11.46
C MET A 83 -1.08 2.81 11.36
N ARG A 84 -1.97 3.14 12.28
CA ARG A 84 -2.60 4.45 12.31
C ARG A 84 -1.56 5.56 12.55
N ARG A 85 -0.62 5.33 13.46
CA ARG A 85 0.48 6.28 13.69
C ARG A 85 1.37 6.42 12.48
N PHE A 86 1.66 5.30 11.83
CA PHE A 86 2.45 5.30 10.61
C PHE A 86 1.77 6.12 9.50
N ALA A 87 0.46 5.95 9.34
CA ALA A 87 -0.31 6.72 8.38
C ALA A 87 -0.30 8.21 8.70
N ASP A 88 -0.43 8.56 9.98
CA ASP A 88 -0.35 9.95 10.41
C ASP A 88 1.02 10.55 10.12
N ASP A 89 2.08 9.78 10.35
CA ASP A 89 3.45 10.21 10.06
C ASP A 89 3.63 10.45 8.56
N LEU A 90 3.08 9.58 7.72
CA LEU A 90 3.15 9.75 6.27
C LEU A 90 2.44 11.02 5.83
N HIS A 91 1.25 11.24 6.37
CA HIS A 91 0.46 12.43 6.05
C HIS A 91 1.20 13.70 6.46
N THR A 92 1.73 13.72 7.69
CA THR A 92 2.45 14.88 8.22
C THR A 92 3.74 15.14 7.44
N HIS A 93 4.47 14.08 7.13
CA HIS A 93 5.79 14.22 6.50
C HIS A 93 5.70 14.59 5.01
N PHE A 94 4.77 13.98 4.28
CA PHE A 94 4.68 14.17 2.83
C PHE A 94 3.55 15.10 2.39
N GLY A 95 2.62 15.40 3.26
CA GLY A 95 1.48 16.26 2.91
C GLY A 95 0.49 15.60 1.96
N LEU A 96 0.52 14.29 1.84
CA LEU A 96 -0.38 13.55 0.95
C LEU A 96 -1.54 12.96 1.74
N THR A 97 -2.66 12.74 1.05
CA THR A 97 -3.80 12.05 1.64
C THR A 97 -3.43 10.59 1.85
N VAL A 98 -3.65 10.09 3.05
CA VAL A 98 -3.37 8.70 3.42
C VAL A 98 -4.68 8.05 3.85
N HIS A 99 -5.02 6.95 3.17
CA HIS A 99 -6.21 6.17 3.47
C HIS A 99 -5.81 4.91 4.21
N LEU A 100 -6.65 4.51 5.16
CA LEU A 100 -6.50 3.22 5.82
C LEU A 100 -7.49 2.25 5.19
N TRP A 101 -7.04 1.07 4.86
CA TRP A 101 -7.86 0.05 4.20
C TRP A 101 -7.83 -1.24 5.01
N ASP A 102 -8.99 -1.71 5.42
CA ASP A 102 -9.12 -2.94 6.18
C ASP A 102 -8.69 -4.13 5.31
N GLU A 103 -7.68 -4.86 5.73
CA GLU A 103 -7.17 -6.02 4.99
C GLU A 103 -8.22 -7.09 4.78
N ARG A 104 -9.24 -7.17 5.63
CA ARG A 104 -10.33 -8.13 5.46
C ARG A 104 -11.16 -7.86 4.21
N TRP A 105 -11.06 -6.67 3.65
CA TRP A 105 -11.77 -6.31 2.41
C TRP A 105 -11.02 -6.75 1.17
N THR A 106 -9.82 -7.30 1.30
CA THR A 106 -9.11 -7.91 0.18
C THR A 106 -9.72 -9.28 -0.12
N SER A 107 -9.53 -9.77 -1.35
CA SER A 107 -10.11 -11.04 -1.76
C SER A 107 -9.62 -12.19 -0.90
N THR A 108 -10.55 -12.92 -0.29
CA THR A 108 -10.25 -14.12 0.49
C THR A 108 -9.58 -15.18 -0.37
N GLU A 109 -10.03 -15.31 -1.61
CA GLU A 109 -9.49 -16.28 -2.55
C GLU A 109 -8.04 -15.97 -2.90
N ALA A 110 -7.74 -14.71 -3.17
CA ALA A 110 -6.37 -14.29 -3.44
C ALA A 110 -5.45 -14.54 -2.24
N ASN A 111 -5.94 -14.26 -1.04
CA ASN A 111 -5.18 -14.54 0.18
C ASN A 111 -4.91 -16.02 0.36
N ARG A 112 -5.89 -16.86 0.02
CA ARG A 112 -5.73 -18.32 0.09
C ARG A 112 -4.67 -18.78 -0.90
N LEU A 113 -4.68 -18.26 -2.12
CA LEU A 113 -3.68 -18.60 -3.12
C LEU A 113 -2.27 -18.25 -2.66
N LEU A 114 -2.10 -17.13 -1.99
CA LEU A 114 -0.82 -16.74 -1.43
C LEU A 114 -0.32 -17.74 -0.38
N ARG A 115 -1.23 -18.26 0.45
CA ARG A 115 -0.87 -19.24 1.48
C ARG A 115 -0.48 -20.58 0.89
N GLU A 116 -1.06 -20.95 -0.25
CA GLU A 116 -0.79 -22.21 -0.92
C GLU A 116 0.45 -22.17 -1.81
N THR A 117 1.05 -21.01 -1.97
CA THR A 117 2.26 -20.86 -2.79
C THR A 117 3.41 -21.63 -2.17
N ASP A 118 4.01 -22.55 -2.94
CA ASP A 118 5.10 -23.37 -2.49
C ASP A 118 6.45 -22.67 -2.72
N LEU A 119 6.65 -21.58 -1.99
CA LEU A 119 7.90 -20.82 -2.04
C LEU A 119 8.70 -21.04 -0.76
N SER A 120 10.03 -20.93 -0.84
CA SER A 120 10.85 -20.95 0.34
C SER A 120 10.43 -19.82 1.28
N ILE A 121 10.62 -20.00 2.58
CA ILE A 121 10.19 -19.02 3.58
C ILE A 121 10.72 -17.63 3.24
N LYS A 122 11.97 -17.52 2.85
CA LYS A 122 12.60 -16.25 2.53
C LYS A 122 12.01 -15.61 1.27
N LYS A 123 11.82 -16.39 0.21
CA LYS A 123 11.23 -15.93 -1.03
C LYS A 123 9.74 -15.64 -0.85
N ARG A 124 9.07 -16.50 -0.07
CA ARG A 124 7.66 -16.31 0.24
C ARG A 124 7.43 -14.97 0.94
N GLY A 125 8.30 -14.59 1.89
CA GLY A 125 8.18 -13.33 2.59
C GLY A 125 8.10 -12.14 1.65
N ARG A 126 9.04 -12.03 0.71
CA ARG A 126 9.08 -10.92 -0.24
C ARG A 126 7.93 -10.97 -1.24
N ALA A 127 7.66 -12.15 -1.79
CA ALA A 127 6.59 -12.32 -2.77
C ALA A 127 5.23 -12.06 -2.14
N VAL A 128 5.00 -12.53 -0.91
CA VAL A 128 3.75 -12.33 -0.19
C VAL A 128 3.55 -10.86 0.13
N ASP A 129 4.57 -10.15 0.61
CA ASP A 129 4.48 -8.73 0.94
C ASP A 129 4.15 -7.90 -0.29
N ARG A 130 4.82 -8.18 -1.41
CA ARG A 130 4.56 -7.48 -2.67
C ARG A 130 3.14 -7.74 -3.15
N MET A 131 2.73 -9.01 -3.14
CA MET A 131 1.39 -9.39 -3.58
C MET A 131 0.32 -8.84 -2.65
N ALA A 132 0.57 -8.81 -1.35
CA ALA A 132 -0.37 -8.23 -0.40
C ALA A 132 -0.61 -6.75 -0.70
N ALA A 133 0.45 -6.00 -1.01
CA ALA A 133 0.30 -4.59 -1.39
C ALA A 133 -0.49 -4.43 -2.69
N VAL A 134 -0.25 -5.30 -3.69
CA VAL A 134 -1.01 -5.29 -4.94
C VAL A 134 -2.50 -5.54 -4.66
N LEU A 135 -2.81 -6.52 -3.81
CA LEU A 135 -4.20 -6.85 -3.49
C LEU A 135 -4.89 -5.72 -2.73
N ILE A 136 -4.19 -5.08 -1.80
CA ILE A 136 -4.71 -3.90 -1.10
C ILE A 136 -5.06 -2.82 -2.11
N LEU A 137 -4.16 -2.54 -3.03
CA LEU A 137 -4.37 -1.49 -4.02
C LEU A 137 -5.51 -1.83 -4.98
N GLN A 138 -5.56 -3.04 -5.49
CA GLN A 138 -6.64 -3.48 -6.38
C GLN A 138 -8.00 -3.38 -5.69
N SER A 139 -8.06 -3.86 -4.46
CA SER A 139 -9.29 -3.83 -3.66
C SER A 139 -9.76 -2.39 -3.44
N TRP A 140 -8.82 -1.51 -3.09
CA TRP A 140 -9.12 -0.09 -2.87
C TRP A 140 -9.62 0.58 -4.16
N MET A 141 -8.93 0.33 -5.27
CA MET A 141 -9.32 0.91 -6.56
C MET A 141 -10.68 0.42 -7.02
N GLU A 142 -10.99 -0.85 -6.84
CA GLU A 142 -12.31 -1.39 -7.19
C GLU A 142 -13.42 -0.72 -6.38
N ALA A 143 -13.20 -0.54 -5.09
CA ALA A 143 -14.17 0.10 -4.22
C ALA A 143 -14.36 1.58 -4.55
N HIS A 144 -13.36 2.23 -5.10
CA HIS A 144 -13.36 3.65 -5.41
C HIS A 144 -13.36 3.94 -6.90
N ALA A 145 -13.70 2.95 -7.71
CA ALA A 145 -13.81 3.14 -9.15
C ALA A 145 -14.82 4.26 -9.45
N ALA A 146 -14.56 5.00 -10.51
CA ALA A 146 -15.45 6.09 -10.91
C ALA A 146 -16.85 5.56 -11.11
N ARG A 147 -17.81 6.27 -10.56
CA ARG A 147 -19.22 5.89 -10.60
C ARG A 147 -20.02 6.96 -11.32
#